data_b5aef953266f98135e184b53a5e65151
#
_entry.id   b5aef953266f98135e184b53a5e65151
#
_cell.length_a   1.000
_cell.length_b   1.000
_cell.length_c   1.000
_cell.angle_alpha   90.00
_cell.angle_beta   90.00
_cell.angle_gamma   90.00
#
_symmetry.space_group_name_H-M   'P 1'
#
loop_
_entity.id
_entity.type
_entity.pdbx_description
1 polymer ?
#
loop_
_entity_poly.entity_id
_entity_poly.type
_entity_poly.pdbx_seq_one_letter_code
_entity_poly.pdbx_strand_id
1 'polypeptide(L)'
;MLVVRERTISLVIDPAFDRQNASFTTVIDDGFVLGAEVHTNWRQDTDPTSFLRVGIDDDSGIAVSRMSHIDHWKRREGAGFNESYKPLLFQAKGKTLTFKVFSIKPVSAPVYVEIILFYKIETAKVC
;
A
#
# COMPACT_ATOMS: atom_id res chain seq x y z
N MET A 1 -21.48 -14.25 7.24
CA MET A 1 -20.18 -14.42 7.93
C MET A 1 -19.17 -13.42 7.36
N LEU A 2 -18.46 -12.71 8.22
CA LEU A 2 -17.41 -11.81 7.79
C LEU A 2 -16.10 -12.60 7.61
N VAL A 3 -15.45 -12.40 6.48
CA VAL A 3 -14.17 -13.02 6.16
C VAL A 3 -13.16 -11.92 5.90
N VAL A 4 -12.00 -12.00 6.54
CA VAL A 4 -10.88 -11.10 6.28
C VAL A 4 -10.06 -11.68 5.13
N ARG A 5 -9.80 -10.86 4.12
CA ARG A 5 -9.02 -11.21 2.95
C ARG A 5 -7.82 -10.29 2.81
N GLU A 6 -6.83 -10.78 2.10
CA GLU A 6 -5.63 -10.03 1.78
C GLU A 6 -5.48 -9.93 0.27
N ARG A 7 -4.97 -8.79 -0.19
CA ARG A 7 -4.55 -8.63 -1.58
C ARG A 7 -3.20 -7.94 -1.62
N THR A 8 -2.26 -8.53 -2.32
CA THR A 8 -0.91 -7.99 -2.49
C THR A 8 -0.81 -7.21 -3.79
N ILE A 9 -0.35 -5.97 -3.69
CA ILE A 9 -0.05 -5.09 -4.82
C ILE A 9 1.47 -4.94 -4.87
N SER A 10 2.07 -5.31 -6.00
CA SER A 10 3.53 -5.24 -6.18
C SER A 10 3.90 -4.06 -7.05
N LEU A 11 4.86 -3.28 -6.59
CA LEU A 11 5.41 -2.12 -7.30
C LEU A 11 6.92 -2.25 -7.39
N VAL A 12 7.50 -1.76 -8.49
CA VAL A 12 8.95 -1.74 -8.67
C VAL A 12 9.35 -0.35 -9.15
N ILE A 13 10.26 0.30 -8.42
CA ILE A 13 10.96 1.47 -8.95
C ILE A 13 12.15 0.93 -9.73
N ASP A 14 12.04 0.93 -11.06
CA ASP A 14 13.07 0.42 -11.95
C ASP A 14 13.85 1.60 -12.54
N PRO A 15 15.15 1.74 -12.23
CA PRO A 15 15.95 2.87 -12.71
C PRO A 15 16.10 2.91 -14.24
N ALA A 16 15.76 1.82 -14.95
CA ALA A 16 15.75 1.82 -16.42
C ALA A 16 14.55 2.61 -16.99
N PHE A 17 13.49 2.81 -16.21
CA PHE A 17 12.28 3.52 -16.65
C PHE A 17 12.08 4.82 -15.88
N ASP A 18 12.03 4.73 -14.55
CA ASP A 18 11.87 5.89 -13.69
C ASP A 18 12.62 5.64 -12.38
N ARG A 19 13.52 6.54 -12.05
CA ARG A 19 14.41 6.38 -10.89
C ARG A 19 13.77 6.76 -9.56
N GLN A 20 12.57 7.34 -9.58
CA GLN A 20 11.93 7.86 -8.38
C GLN A 20 10.50 7.37 -8.17
N ASN A 21 9.78 6.99 -9.22
CA ASN A 21 8.36 6.71 -9.15
C ASN A 21 8.01 5.30 -9.61
N ALA A 22 7.01 4.72 -8.96
CA ALA A 22 6.29 3.57 -9.47
C ALA A 22 4.83 3.70 -9.08
N SER A 23 3.94 3.21 -9.96
CA SER A 23 2.52 3.23 -9.70
C SER A 23 1.84 2.01 -10.30
N PHE A 24 0.72 1.62 -9.72
CA PHE A 24 -0.11 0.53 -10.20
C PHE A 24 -1.57 0.86 -9.93
N THR A 25 -2.38 0.79 -10.99
CA THR A 25 -3.81 1.07 -10.90
C THR A 25 -4.59 -0.23 -11.06
N THR A 26 -5.49 -0.50 -10.16
CA THR A 26 -6.32 -1.70 -10.20
C THR A 26 -7.68 -1.47 -9.55
N VAL A 27 -8.65 -2.30 -9.89
CA VAL A 27 -9.96 -2.32 -9.25
C VAL A 27 -9.87 -3.20 -8.01
N ILE A 28 -10.37 -2.69 -6.90
CA ILE A 28 -10.44 -3.44 -5.64
C ILE A 28 -11.81 -4.11 -5.55
N ASP A 29 -11.82 -5.38 -5.14
CA ASP A 29 -13.04 -6.15 -4.94
C ASP A 29 -13.95 -5.48 -3.90
N ASP A 30 -15.23 -5.77 -3.98
CA ASP A 30 -16.19 -5.28 -3.00
C ASP A 30 -15.79 -5.74 -1.60
N GLY A 31 -15.86 -4.81 -0.66
CA GLY A 31 -15.54 -5.08 0.71
C GLY A 31 -15.13 -3.82 1.44
N PHE A 32 -15.00 -3.93 2.75
CA PHE A 32 -14.54 -2.83 3.58
C PHE A 32 -13.04 -2.98 3.82
N VAL A 33 -12.26 -2.02 3.33
CA VAL A 33 -10.81 -2.03 3.51
C VAL A 33 -10.47 -1.59 4.92
N LEU A 34 -9.82 -2.48 5.66
CA LEU A 34 -9.40 -2.21 7.05
C LEU A 34 -8.11 -1.40 7.08
N GLY A 35 -7.13 -1.79 6.29
CA GLY A 35 -5.84 -1.14 6.29
C GLY A 35 -4.85 -1.82 5.37
N ALA A 36 -3.60 -1.43 5.51
CA ALA A 36 -2.52 -1.94 4.69
C ALA A 36 -1.21 -2.00 5.46
N GLU A 37 -0.32 -2.89 5.03
CA GLU A 37 1.07 -2.90 5.44
C GLU A 37 1.96 -2.95 4.21
N VAL A 38 3.20 -2.49 4.34
CA VAL A 38 4.15 -2.39 3.24
C VAL A 38 5.43 -3.11 3.57
N HIS A 39 5.94 -3.87 2.60
CA HIS A 39 7.23 -4.56 2.68
C HIS A 39 8.11 -4.10 1.51
N THR A 40 9.39 -3.90 1.77
CA THR A 40 10.33 -3.43 0.75
C THR A 40 11.73 -3.98 1.01
N ASN A 41 12.51 -4.11 -0.08
CA ASN A 41 13.95 -4.37 0.01
C ASN A 41 14.77 -3.09 0.19
N TRP A 42 14.14 -1.93 0.15
CA TRP A 42 14.83 -0.65 0.35
C TRP A 42 15.29 -0.51 1.79
N ARG A 43 16.49 0.03 1.96
CA ARG A 43 17.06 0.31 3.28
C ARG A 43 17.60 1.73 3.34
N GLN A 44 17.35 2.39 4.45
CA GLN A 44 17.90 3.71 4.74
C GLN A 44 19.22 3.56 5.50
N ASP A 45 20.28 3.18 4.78
CA ASP A 45 21.54 2.80 5.44
C ASP A 45 22.44 3.99 5.78
N THR A 46 22.67 4.88 4.83
CA THR A 46 23.72 5.89 4.94
C THR A 46 23.23 7.31 4.77
N ASP A 47 22.03 7.50 4.23
CA ASP A 47 21.50 8.83 3.95
C ASP A 47 20.12 9.01 4.60
N PRO A 48 20.05 9.68 5.77
CA PRO A 48 18.78 9.89 6.47
C PRO A 48 17.82 10.79 5.71
N THR A 49 18.28 11.49 4.67
CA THR A 49 17.41 12.33 3.83
C THR A 49 16.78 11.57 2.68
N SER A 50 17.20 10.33 2.43
CA SER A 50 16.61 9.48 1.40
C SER A 50 15.63 8.50 2.02
N PHE A 51 14.38 8.53 1.57
CA PHE A 51 13.35 7.60 2.01
C PHE A 51 12.29 7.44 0.92
N LEU A 52 11.49 6.40 1.08
CA LEU A 52 10.34 6.16 0.20
C LEU A 52 9.09 6.77 0.81
N ARG A 53 8.20 7.24 -0.06
CA ARG A 53 6.83 7.64 0.31
C ARG A 53 5.85 6.73 -0.41
N VAL A 54 4.79 6.37 0.27
CA VAL A 54 3.71 5.52 -0.26
C VAL A 54 2.39 6.24 -0.11
N GLY A 55 1.55 6.12 -1.13
CA GLY A 55 0.22 6.71 -1.11
C GLY A 55 -0.76 5.96 -1.98
N ILE A 56 -2.04 6.20 -1.76
CA ILE A 56 -3.14 5.60 -2.51
C ILE A 56 -4.12 6.70 -2.89
N ASP A 57 -4.44 6.79 -4.19
CA ASP A 57 -5.47 7.70 -4.71
C ASP A 57 -6.65 6.90 -5.26
N ASP A 58 -7.83 7.49 -5.26
CA ASP A 58 -9.01 6.93 -5.93
C ASP A 58 -9.04 7.31 -7.42
N ASP A 59 -10.08 6.90 -8.13
CA ASP A 59 -10.25 7.16 -9.55
C ASP A 59 -10.49 8.65 -9.88
N SER A 60 -10.87 9.46 -8.90
CA SER A 60 -11.03 10.90 -9.04
C SER A 60 -9.75 11.67 -8.75
N GLY A 61 -8.67 10.98 -8.39
CA GLY A 61 -7.42 11.61 -7.97
C GLY A 61 -7.43 12.11 -6.54
N ILE A 62 -8.46 11.80 -5.77
CA ILE A 62 -8.53 12.16 -4.36
C ILE A 62 -7.76 11.13 -3.54
N ALA A 63 -6.93 11.60 -2.63
CA ALA A 63 -6.12 10.71 -1.81
C ALA A 63 -6.99 9.91 -0.82
N VAL A 64 -6.97 8.59 -0.95
CA VAL A 64 -7.49 7.67 0.06
C VAL A 64 -6.54 7.63 1.25
N SER A 65 -5.24 7.61 0.95
CA SER A 65 -4.18 7.82 1.92
C SER A 65 -3.10 8.66 1.27
N ARG A 66 -2.84 9.83 1.83
CA ARG A 66 -1.82 10.74 1.30
C ARG A 66 -0.44 10.09 1.35
N MET A 67 0.41 10.48 0.40
CA MET A 67 1.78 9.99 0.40
C MET A 67 2.46 10.34 1.72
N SER A 68 3.01 9.33 2.36
CA SER A 68 3.70 9.46 3.64
C SER A 68 4.91 8.54 3.68
N HIS A 69 5.81 8.81 4.62
CA HIS A 69 7.02 8.01 4.81
C HIS A 69 6.69 6.52 4.92
N ILE A 70 7.48 5.67 4.29
CA ILE A 70 7.23 4.22 4.25
C ILE A 70 7.14 3.60 5.64
N ASP A 71 7.85 4.12 6.63
CA ASP A 71 7.79 3.61 7.99
C ASP A 71 6.39 3.74 8.60
N HIS A 72 5.59 4.66 8.11
CA HIS A 72 4.20 4.82 8.52
C HIS A 72 3.31 3.65 8.08
N TRP A 73 3.76 2.90 7.07
CA TRP A 73 3.06 1.76 6.48
C TRP A 73 3.59 0.41 6.95
N LYS A 74 4.73 0.39 7.63
CA LYS A 74 5.34 -0.84 8.09
C LYS A 74 4.57 -1.42 9.27
N ARG A 75 4.57 -2.76 9.33
CA ARG A 75 3.98 -3.46 10.44
C ARG A 75 4.69 -3.11 11.74
N ARG A 76 3.92 -2.83 12.77
CA ARG A 76 4.44 -2.56 14.11
C ARG A 76 4.76 -3.86 14.82
N GLU A 77 6.01 -4.03 15.23
CA GLU A 77 6.42 -5.19 16.01
C GLU A 77 5.77 -5.18 17.39
N GLY A 78 5.36 -6.35 17.86
CA GLY A 78 4.75 -6.51 19.18
C GLY A 78 3.30 -6.03 19.28
N ALA A 79 2.75 -5.43 18.24
CA ALA A 79 1.34 -5.04 18.20
C ALA A 79 0.46 -6.23 17.82
N GLY A 80 -0.77 -6.25 18.31
CA GLY A 80 -1.77 -7.21 17.88
C GLY A 80 -2.13 -7.01 16.40
N PHE A 81 -2.78 -8.02 15.78
CA PHE A 81 -3.10 -7.96 14.35
C PHE A 81 -3.84 -6.68 13.97
N ASN A 82 -4.84 -6.27 14.76
CA ASN A 82 -5.65 -5.09 14.47
C ASN A 82 -4.91 -3.76 14.64
N GLU A 83 -3.72 -3.78 15.20
CA GLU A 83 -2.92 -2.59 15.49
C GLU A 83 -1.61 -2.55 14.72
N SER A 84 -1.30 -3.61 13.97
CA SER A 84 0.00 -3.76 13.31
C SER A 84 0.04 -3.16 11.91
N TYR A 85 -1.09 -2.85 11.32
CA TYR A 85 -1.18 -2.28 9.97
C TYR A 85 -1.65 -0.83 10.01
N LYS A 86 -1.41 -0.10 8.92
CA LYS A 86 -1.94 1.27 8.77
C LYS A 86 -3.44 1.22 8.51
N PRO A 87 -4.28 1.84 9.36
CA PRO A 87 -5.73 1.87 9.13
C PRO A 87 -6.09 2.71 7.90
N LEU A 88 -6.98 2.21 7.06
CA LEU A 88 -7.52 2.94 5.90
C LEU A 88 -9.03 3.17 6.02
N LEU A 89 -9.76 2.18 6.46
CA LEU A 89 -11.18 2.25 6.85
C LEU A 89 -12.10 2.89 5.79
N PHE A 90 -12.20 2.27 4.61
CA PHE A 90 -13.12 2.73 3.57
C PHE A 90 -13.80 1.57 2.85
N GLN A 91 -14.98 1.86 2.26
CA GLN A 91 -15.71 0.89 1.47
C GLN A 91 -15.18 0.88 0.03
N ALA A 92 -14.76 -0.28 -0.44
CA ALA A 92 -14.16 -0.39 -1.78
C ALA A 92 -15.20 -0.33 -2.90
N LYS A 93 -16.25 -1.12 -2.88
CA LYS A 93 -17.34 -1.16 -3.87
C LYS A 93 -16.87 -1.11 -5.33
N GLY A 94 -15.87 -1.91 -5.67
CA GLY A 94 -15.34 -1.92 -7.03
C GLY A 94 -14.60 -0.66 -7.43
N LYS A 95 -14.10 0.13 -6.49
CA LYS A 95 -13.34 1.34 -6.77
C LYS A 95 -12.02 1.02 -7.46
N THR A 96 -11.66 1.89 -8.40
CA THR A 96 -10.33 1.87 -9.00
C THR A 96 -9.39 2.67 -8.09
N LEU A 97 -8.30 2.03 -7.67
CA LEU A 97 -7.29 2.67 -6.82
C LEU A 97 -5.96 2.71 -7.53
N THR A 98 -5.22 3.79 -7.36
CA THR A 98 -3.84 3.93 -7.82
C THR A 98 -2.91 3.92 -6.62
N PHE A 99 -2.07 2.90 -6.57
CA PHE A 99 -1.03 2.76 -5.56
C PHE A 99 0.23 3.41 -6.08
N LYS A 100 0.86 4.26 -5.26
CA LYS A 100 2.04 5.03 -5.67
C LYS A 100 3.15 4.87 -4.66
N VAL A 101 4.38 4.78 -5.17
CA VAL A 101 5.57 4.88 -4.35
C VAL A 101 6.51 5.90 -5.00
N PHE A 102 7.14 6.71 -4.16
CA PHE A 102 8.05 7.75 -4.59
C PHE A 102 9.32 7.70 -3.75
N SER A 103 10.47 7.70 -4.41
CA SER A 103 11.75 7.82 -3.72
C SER A 103 12.21 9.28 -3.74
N ILE A 104 12.55 9.80 -2.57
CA ILE A 104 13.02 11.20 -2.44
C ILE A 104 14.29 11.41 -3.27
N LYS A 105 15.17 10.41 -3.32
CA LYS A 105 16.36 10.45 -4.16
C LYS A 105 16.27 9.38 -5.24
N PRO A 106 16.83 9.65 -6.45
CA PRO A 106 16.85 8.64 -7.51
C PRO A 106 17.55 7.36 -7.04
N VAL A 107 16.94 6.22 -7.37
CA VAL A 107 17.52 4.92 -7.05
C VAL A 107 18.47 4.47 -8.15
N SER A 108 19.51 3.72 -7.78
CA SER A 108 20.49 3.16 -8.72
C SER A 108 20.27 1.68 -9.00
N ALA A 109 19.43 1.02 -8.22
CA ALA A 109 19.07 -0.38 -8.37
C ALA A 109 17.55 -0.53 -8.19
N PRO A 110 16.94 -1.60 -8.72
CA PRO A 110 15.50 -1.81 -8.56
C PRO A 110 15.09 -1.87 -7.09
N VAL A 111 14.03 -1.15 -6.75
CA VAL A 111 13.41 -1.16 -5.42
C VAL A 111 12.03 -1.80 -5.53
N TYR A 112 11.85 -2.90 -4.82
CA TYR A 112 10.59 -3.64 -4.79
C TYR A 112 9.78 -3.21 -3.58
N VAL A 113 8.50 -2.94 -3.81
CA VAL A 113 7.55 -2.56 -2.75
C VAL A 113 6.31 -3.41 -2.91
N GLU A 114 5.92 -4.08 -1.83
CA GLU A 114 4.66 -4.82 -1.77
C GLU A 114 3.73 -4.16 -0.79
N ILE A 115 2.52 -3.86 -1.23
CA ILE A 115 1.46 -3.31 -0.38
C ILE A 115 0.42 -4.41 -0.19
N ILE A 116 0.20 -4.82 1.06
CA ILE A 116 -0.78 -5.83 1.39
C ILE A 116 -2.00 -5.13 1.97
N LEU A 117 -3.13 -5.24 1.27
CA LEU A 117 -4.42 -4.73 1.73
C LEU A 117 -5.15 -5.78 2.54
N PHE A 118 -5.71 -5.37 3.66
CA PHE A 118 -6.60 -6.21 4.47
C PHE A 118 -8.01 -5.67 4.34
N TYR A 119 -8.95 -6.53 3.97
CA TYR A 119 -10.35 -6.12 3.79
C TYR A 119 -11.32 -7.19 4.27
N LYS A 120 -12.50 -6.74 4.70
CA LYS A 120 -13.59 -7.62 5.12
C LYS A 120 -14.59 -7.78 3.98
N ILE A 121 -14.94 -9.03 3.71
CA ILE A 121 -16.01 -9.37 2.79
C ILE A 121 -17.12 -10.05 3.60
N GLU A 122 -18.35 -9.62 3.39
CA GLU A 122 -19.49 -10.36 3.89
C GLU A 122 -19.84 -11.44 2.87
N THR A 123 -19.69 -12.70 3.28
CA THR A 123 -20.10 -13.82 2.42
C THR A 123 -21.61 -13.87 2.35
N ALA A 124 -22.14 -14.15 1.13
CA ALA A 124 -23.56 -14.31 0.94
C ALA A 124 -24.11 -15.37 1.90
N LYS A 125 -25.19 -15.02 2.60
CA LYS A 125 -25.88 -15.99 3.45
C LYS A 125 -26.56 -17.01 2.54
N VAL A 126 -26.26 -18.27 2.77
CA VAL A 126 -27.00 -19.35 2.14
C VAL A 126 -28.31 -19.48 2.92
N CYS A 127 -29.38 -19.12 2.28
CA CYS A 127 -30.70 -19.27 2.86
C CYS A 127 -31.27 -20.63 2.45
#